data_465b9aba6bdde45645c6615f4ef77a68
#
_entry.id   465b9aba6bdde45645c6615f4ef77a68
#
_cell.length_a   1.000
_cell.length_b   1.000
_cell.length_c   1.000
_cell.angle_alpha   90.00
_cell.angle_beta   90.00
_cell.angle_gamma   90.00
#
_symmetry.space_group_name_H-M   'P 1'
#
loop_
_entity.id
_entity.type
_entity.pdbx_description
1 polymer ?
#
loop_
_entity_poly.entity_id
_entity_poly.type
_entity_poly.pdbx_seq_one_letter_code
_entity_poly.pdbx_strand_id
1 'polypeptide(L)'
;MRLRISYVLRIAMALFAVASVTMVSAEAYNVASPDGRIDVSISDDGGRLRYETCLDGVQMLQPSALGLLTTAGDFSKGLQIVGEESRSVSDTYKMRNTKASHVYYCANELTLKVKNAAGQQFSVQFRVSNRDVAFRYLLERQGKDGDTKRTRVLRELSAFNPVGGTKTFLCPQIGPETGWEQTKPSYEERYLLDQEMNVRSQFGLGYTFPCLFRVPSSLNAQRSTLNNYWMLISETGVTSQYCGSHLSDYTAGEGYSIAFPHEGENNATGSVEPSVTLPSATPWRTITMGSTLAPIVETTVAYDLVSPLYQPSIAYKGGRYTWS
;
A
#
# COMPACT_ATOMS: atom_id res chain seq x y z
N MET A 1 80.79 -45.37 4.17
CA MET A 1 79.77 -44.96 5.14
C MET A 1 79.17 -43.67 4.67
N ARG A 2 78.00 -43.72 3.92
CA ARG A 2 77.24 -42.56 3.43
C ARG A 2 75.80 -42.84 3.69
N LEU A 3 75.24 -42.07 4.63
CA LEU A 3 73.80 -42.03 4.89
C LEU A 3 73.10 -41.36 3.72
N ARG A 4 72.03 -41.98 3.21
CA ARG A 4 71.06 -41.33 2.34
C ARG A 4 69.80 -41.08 3.15
N ILE A 5 69.43 -39.80 3.32
CA ILE A 5 68.20 -39.36 3.90
C ILE A 5 67.20 -39.17 2.75
N SER A 6 66.10 -39.95 2.74
CA SER A 6 65.04 -39.81 1.81
C SER A 6 63.99 -38.88 2.41
N TYR A 7 63.77 -37.72 1.81
CA TYR A 7 62.63 -36.84 2.11
C TYR A 7 61.37 -37.31 1.36
N VAL A 8 60.41 -37.76 2.09
CA VAL A 8 59.06 -38.02 1.56
C VAL A 8 58.21 -36.74 1.71
N LEU A 9 58.00 -36.04 0.58
CA LEU A 9 57.16 -34.86 0.50
C LEU A 9 55.72 -35.31 0.45
N ARG A 10 54.93 -35.11 1.53
CA ARG A 10 53.48 -35.31 1.54
C ARG A 10 52.82 -34.02 1.07
N ILE A 11 52.29 -34.00 -0.16
CA ILE A 11 51.45 -32.95 -0.67
C ILE A 11 50.02 -33.20 -0.13
N ALA A 12 49.62 -32.38 0.82
CA ALA A 12 48.20 -32.35 1.26
C ALA A 12 47.40 -31.50 0.26
N MET A 13 46.56 -32.15 -0.56
CA MET A 13 45.65 -31.50 -1.47
C MET A 13 44.41 -31.08 -0.66
N ALA A 14 44.34 -29.81 -0.29
CA ALA A 14 43.13 -29.23 0.30
C ALA A 14 42.09 -29.00 -0.80
N LEU A 15 41.03 -29.82 -0.83
CA LEU A 15 39.85 -29.56 -1.65
C LEU A 15 39.09 -28.37 -1.03
N PHE A 16 39.19 -27.21 -1.64
CA PHE A 16 38.24 -26.10 -1.40
C PHE A 16 36.94 -26.42 -2.13
N ALA A 17 35.93 -26.89 -1.41
CA ALA A 17 34.58 -26.93 -1.91
C ALA A 17 34.04 -25.49 -1.97
N VAL A 18 34.07 -24.88 -3.15
CA VAL A 18 33.36 -23.62 -3.41
C VAL A 18 31.89 -23.97 -3.44
N ALA A 19 31.22 -23.72 -2.34
CA ALA A 19 29.75 -23.72 -2.32
C ALA A 19 29.26 -22.54 -3.20
N SER A 20 28.90 -22.84 -4.42
CA SER A 20 28.18 -21.89 -5.28
C SER A 20 26.85 -21.58 -4.62
N VAL A 21 26.76 -20.46 -3.92
CA VAL A 21 25.48 -19.88 -3.52
C VAL A 21 24.83 -19.40 -4.80
N THR A 22 23.95 -20.21 -5.38
CA THR A 22 23.04 -19.74 -6.41
C THR A 22 22.17 -18.70 -5.74
N MET A 23 22.44 -17.42 -6.00
CA MET A 23 21.46 -16.36 -5.73
C MET A 23 20.26 -16.66 -6.64
N VAL A 24 19.20 -17.21 -6.06
CA VAL A 24 17.90 -17.24 -6.70
C VAL A 24 17.49 -15.77 -6.79
N SER A 25 17.56 -15.22 -7.99
CA SER A 25 16.96 -13.91 -8.26
C SER A 25 15.48 -14.01 -7.88
N ALA A 26 15.05 -13.16 -6.95
CA ALA A 26 13.63 -13.06 -6.65
C ALA A 26 12.87 -12.76 -7.94
N GLU A 27 11.83 -13.54 -8.22
CA GLU A 27 10.96 -13.30 -9.35
C GLU A 27 10.17 -12.02 -9.08
N ALA A 28 10.26 -11.04 -9.98
CA ALA A 28 9.50 -9.80 -9.87
C ALA A 28 8.24 -9.89 -10.73
N TYR A 29 7.11 -9.63 -10.11
CA TYR A 29 5.80 -9.56 -10.76
C TYR A 29 5.48 -8.11 -11.09
N ASN A 30 5.09 -7.83 -12.34
CA ASN A 30 4.94 -6.45 -12.78
C ASN A 30 3.54 -6.18 -13.34
N VAL A 31 3.04 -4.98 -13.05
CA VAL A 31 1.83 -4.45 -13.68
C VAL A 31 2.03 -2.98 -14.03
N ALA A 32 1.77 -2.63 -15.29
CA ALA A 32 1.88 -1.28 -15.80
C ALA A 32 0.51 -0.65 -16.05
N SER A 33 0.44 0.68 -16.09
CA SER A 33 -0.73 1.40 -16.57
C SER A 33 -1.01 1.11 -18.04
N PRO A 34 -2.26 1.28 -18.52
CA PRO A 34 -2.57 1.10 -19.94
C PRO A 34 -1.74 1.96 -20.89
N ASP A 35 -1.33 3.16 -20.48
CA ASP A 35 -0.45 4.05 -21.25
C ASP A 35 1.05 3.78 -21.05
N GLY A 36 1.42 2.82 -20.19
CA GLY A 36 2.80 2.42 -19.91
C GLY A 36 3.63 3.45 -19.12
N ARG A 37 3.02 4.46 -18.52
CA ARG A 37 3.74 5.49 -17.76
C ARG A 37 3.98 5.13 -16.30
N ILE A 38 3.06 4.36 -15.70
CA ILE A 38 3.16 3.89 -14.33
C ILE A 38 3.54 2.42 -14.36
N ASP A 39 4.58 2.08 -13.64
CA ASP A 39 5.02 0.70 -13.42
C ASP A 39 4.98 0.37 -11.93
N VAL A 40 4.48 -0.82 -11.60
CA VAL A 40 4.49 -1.40 -10.26
C VAL A 40 5.18 -2.74 -10.31
N SER A 41 6.23 -2.90 -9.51
CA SER A 41 6.97 -4.16 -9.36
C SER A 41 6.73 -4.73 -7.96
N ILE A 42 6.42 -6.02 -7.88
CA ILE A 42 6.12 -6.72 -6.62
C ILE A 42 7.06 -7.91 -6.48
N SER A 43 7.58 -8.15 -5.28
CA SER A 43 8.46 -9.29 -4.96
C SER A 43 8.15 -9.86 -3.58
N ASP A 44 8.54 -11.12 -3.36
CA ASP A 44 8.48 -11.80 -2.06
C ASP A 44 9.87 -12.15 -1.50
N ASP A 45 10.88 -11.33 -1.86
CA ASP A 45 12.26 -11.56 -1.48
C ASP A 45 12.45 -11.70 0.03
N GLY A 46 13.18 -12.73 0.43
CA GLY A 46 13.41 -13.06 1.83
C GLY A 46 12.13 -13.41 2.60
N GLY A 47 11.06 -13.80 1.92
CA GLY A 47 9.76 -14.11 2.53
C GLY A 47 9.00 -12.88 3.02
N ARG A 48 9.32 -11.70 2.47
CA ARG A 48 8.63 -10.44 2.73
C ARG A 48 8.07 -9.88 1.44
N LEU A 49 6.76 -9.73 1.41
CA LEU A 49 6.10 -9.13 0.26
C LEU A 49 6.36 -7.62 0.24
N ARG A 50 6.82 -7.12 -0.91
CA ARG A 50 7.12 -5.70 -1.13
C ARG A 50 6.67 -5.26 -2.51
N TYR A 51 6.43 -3.97 -2.67
CA TYR A 51 6.17 -3.35 -3.97
C TYR A 51 6.93 -2.03 -4.09
N GLU A 52 7.19 -1.62 -5.31
CA GLU A 52 7.73 -0.31 -5.65
C GLU A 52 6.98 0.26 -6.85
N THR A 53 7.02 1.58 -7.03
CA THR A 53 6.32 2.26 -8.11
C THR A 53 7.21 3.27 -8.81
N CYS A 54 7.06 3.35 -10.13
CA CYS A 54 7.67 4.38 -10.98
C CYS A 54 6.60 5.13 -11.77
N LEU A 55 6.84 6.40 -12.06
CA LEU A 55 6.09 7.21 -13.02
C LEU A 55 7.07 7.83 -14.03
N ASP A 56 6.85 7.57 -15.33
CA ASP A 56 7.76 8.02 -16.41
C ASP A 56 9.23 7.62 -16.17
N GLY A 57 9.47 6.44 -15.56
CA GLY A 57 10.79 5.95 -15.19
C GLY A 57 11.39 6.61 -13.93
N VAL A 58 10.67 7.52 -13.27
CA VAL A 58 11.09 8.12 -11.99
C VAL A 58 10.51 7.28 -10.86
N GLN A 59 11.37 6.79 -9.97
CA GLN A 59 10.94 6.05 -8.79
C GLN A 59 10.17 6.98 -7.84
N MET A 60 8.93 6.62 -7.55
CA MET A 60 8.04 7.34 -6.65
C MET A 60 8.07 6.73 -5.25
N LEU A 61 7.98 5.41 -5.18
CA LEU A 61 8.12 4.62 -3.96
C LEU A 61 9.26 3.62 -4.12
N GLN A 62 10.13 3.58 -3.14
CA GLN A 62 11.12 2.51 -2.90
C GLN A 62 10.40 1.24 -2.40
N PRO A 63 11.07 0.08 -2.31
CA PRO A 63 10.47 -1.13 -1.79
C PRO A 63 9.70 -0.88 -0.50
N SER A 64 8.38 -1.01 -0.57
CA SER A 64 7.38 -0.72 0.44
C SER A 64 6.72 -2.02 0.88
N ALA A 65 6.54 -2.22 2.18
CA ALA A 65 6.03 -3.46 2.73
C ALA A 65 4.55 -3.70 2.38
N LEU A 66 4.19 -4.96 2.24
CA LEU A 66 2.82 -5.47 2.14
C LEU A 66 2.63 -6.61 3.15
N GLY A 67 1.40 -6.81 3.58
CA GLY A 67 1.03 -7.93 4.43
C GLY A 67 0.02 -7.57 5.51
N LEU A 68 -0.44 -8.61 6.21
CA LEU A 68 -1.43 -8.52 7.28
C LEU A 68 -1.03 -9.43 8.43
N LEU A 69 -1.31 -9.00 9.64
CA LEU A 69 -1.38 -9.87 10.81
C LEU A 69 -2.86 -10.04 11.17
N THR A 70 -3.36 -11.27 11.16
CA THR A 70 -4.76 -11.56 11.44
C THR A 70 -4.90 -12.69 12.47
N THR A 71 -6.07 -12.82 13.08
CA THR A 71 -6.34 -13.95 13.97
C THR A 71 -6.47 -15.28 13.24
N ALA A 72 -6.67 -15.27 11.91
CA ALA A 72 -6.75 -16.48 11.08
C ALA A 72 -5.40 -16.88 10.47
N GLY A 73 -4.39 -15.99 10.48
CA GLY A 73 -3.06 -16.27 9.94
C GLY A 73 -2.12 -15.08 10.04
N ASP A 74 -0.82 -15.37 10.13
CA ASP A 74 0.26 -14.39 10.06
C ASP A 74 0.74 -14.29 8.60
N PHE A 75 0.42 -13.17 7.96
CA PHE A 75 0.85 -12.82 6.61
C PHE A 75 1.84 -11.65 6.62
N SER A 76 2.68 -11.57 7.65
CA SER A 76 3.72 -10.54 7.78
C SER A 76 5.11 -10.99 7.34
N LYS A 77 5.34 -12.31 7.28
CA LYS A 77 6.64 -12.93 6.98
C LYS A 77 6.47 -14.38 6.52
N GLY A 78 7.55 -14.93 5.97
CA GLY A 78 7.54 -16.30 5.44
C GLY A 78 6.55 -16.46 4.30
N LEU A 79 6.40 -15.41 3.51
CA LEU A 79 5.45 -15.32 2.40
C LEU A 79 6.11 -15.80 1.11
N GLN A 80 5.33 -16.46 0.28
CA GLN A 80 5.69 -16.88 -1.06
C GLN A 80 4.54 -16.62 -2.01
N ILE A 81 4.83 -15.98 -3.15
CA ILE A 81 3.88 -15.84 -4.25
C ILE A 81 3.79 -17.21 -4.95
N VAL A 82 2.58 -17.74 -5.05
CA VAL A 82 2.32 -19.10 -5.58
C VAL A 82 1.45 -19.10 -6.83
N GLY A 83 1.03 -17.93 -7.28
CA GLY A 83 0.26 -17.78 -8.51
C GLY A 83 -0.06 -16.34 -8.81
N GLU A 84 -0.32 -16.05 -10.08
CA GLU A 84 -0.71 -14.75 -10.59
C GLU A 84 -1.90 -14.86 -11.54
N GLU A 85 -2.67 -13.79 -11.60
CA GLU A 85 -3.75 -13.60 -12.54
C GLU A 85 -3.76 -12.15 -12.99
N SER A 86 -3.70 -11.92 -14.30
CA SER A 86 -3.70 -10.58 -14.90
C SER A 86 -4.90 -10.40 -15.81
N ARG A 87 -5.50 -9.20 -15.79
CA ARG A 87 -6.58 -8.83 -16.71
C ARG A 87 -6.65 -7.33 -16.92
N SER A 88 -7.25 -6.90 -18.03
CA SER A 88 -7.64 -5.50 -18.22
C SER A 88 -9.05 -5.27 -17.65
N VAL A 89 -9.24 -4.12 -17.05
CA VAL A 89 -10.52 -3.67 -16.48
C VAL A 89 -10.92 -2.37 -17.17
N SER A 90 -12.18 -2.26 -17.59
CA SER A 90 -12.74 -1.01 -18.13
C SER A 90 -14.15 -0.80 -17.61
N ASP A 91 -14.52 0.45 -17.39
CA ASP A 91 -15.85 0.86 -17.00
C ASP A 91 -16.18 2.24 -17.58
N THR A 92 -17.46 2.54 -17.71
CA THR A 92 -17.95 3.84 -18.15
C THR A 92 -19.12 4.25 -17.29
N TYR A 93 -19.00 5.39 -16.63
CA TYR A 93 -20.04 5.86 -15.74
C TYR A 93 -20.18 7.39 -15.79
N LYS A 94 -21.28 7.89 -15.23
CA LYS A 94 -21.58 9.32 -15.13
C LYS A 94 -21.48 9.78 -13.69
N MET A 95 -20.88 10.93 -13.51
CA MET A 95 -20.85 11.62 -12.22
C MET A 95 -21.76 12.83 -12.26
N ARG A 96 -22.48 13.08 -11.15
CA ARG A 96 -23.30 14.29 -10.97
C ARG A 96 -22.58 15.22 -10.01
N ASN A 97 -22.50 16.51 -10.36
CA ASN A 97 -22.02 17.58 -9.49
C ASN A 97 -20.59 17.39 -8.96
N THR A 98 -19.72 16.73 -9.73
CA THR A 98 -18.32 16.53 -9.37
C THR A 98 -17.42 16.62 -10.60
N LYS A 99 -16.17 16.22 -10.48
CA LYS A 99 -15.01 16.47 -11.36
C LYS A 99 -15.24 16.24 -12.86
N ALA A 100 -16.00 15.21 -13.23
CA ALA A 100 -16.27 14.87 -14.63
C ALA A 100 -17.71 14.37 -14.80
N SER A 101 -18.41 14.81 -15.86
CA SER A 101 -19.77 14.32 -16.16
C SER A 101 -19.76 12.91 -16.72
N HIS A 102 -18.71 12.51 -17.44
CA HIS A 102 -18.50 11.18 -18.00
C HIS A 102 -17.08 10.72 -17.67
N VAL A 103 -16.95 9.50 -17.21
CA VAL A 103 -15.68 8.85 -16.90
C VAL A 103 -15.55 7.60 -17.74
N TYR A 104 -14.40 7.47 -18.40
CA TYR A 104 -13.95 6.27 -19.10
C TYR A 104 -12.77 5.72 -18.30
N TYR A 105 -13.07 4.75 -17.46
CA TYR A 105 -12.05 4.10 -16.64
C TYR A 105 -11.42 2.96 -17.39
N CYS A 106 -10.08 2.86 -17.35
CA CYS A 106 -9.33 1.72 -17.82
C CYS A 106 -8.12 1.49 -16.92
N ALA A 107 -7.87 0.24 -16.58
CA ALA A 107 -6.77 -0.19 -15.74
C ALA A 107 -6.31 -1.61 -16.09
N ASN A 108 -5.06 -1.93 -15.77
CA ASN A 108 -4.59 -3.29 -15.71
C ASN A 108 -4.66 -3.77 -14.25
N GLU A 109 -5.14 -4.99 -14.06
CA GLU A 109 -5.27 -5.62 -12.76
C GLU A 109 -4.36 -6.84 -12.68
N LEU A 110 -3.61 -6.93 -11.58
CA LEU A 110 -2.78 -8.08 -11.22
C LEU A 110 -3.22 -8.59 -9.85
N THR A 111 -3.55 -9.86 -9.76
CA THR A 111 -3.86 -10.54 -8.50
C THR A 111 -2.82 -11.61 -8.22
N LEU A 112 -2.09 -11.45 -7.12
CA LEU A 112 -1.06 -12.39 -6.68
C LEU A 112 -1.60 -13.26 -5.54
N LYS A 113 -1.56 -14.59 -5.73
CA LYS A 113 -1.88 -15.55 -4.67
C LYS A 113 -0.65 -15.75 -3.82
N VAL A 114 -0.79 -15.56 -2.51
CA VAL A 114 0.32 -15.59 -1.55
C VAL A 114 0.03 -16.62 -0.48
N LYS A 115 1.04 -17.38 -0.10
CA LYS A 115 1.00 -18.42 0.93
C LYS A 115 2.02 -18.09 2.02
N ASN A 116 1.64 -18.26 3.27
CA ASN A 116 2.57 -18.18 4.39
C ASN A 116 3.19 -19.55 4.72
N ALA A 117 4.16 -19.58 5.64
CA ALA A 117 4.85 -20.81 6.05
C ALA A 117 3.93 -21.87 6.65
N ALA A 118 2.77 -21.50 7.19
CA ALA A 118 1.76 -22.43 7.71
C ALA A 118 0.82 -22.97 6.63
N GLY A 119 1.00 -22.55 5.37
CA GLY A 119 0.17 -22.98 4.25
C GLY A 119 -1.14 -22.23 4.09
N GLN A 120 -1.39 -21.20 4.91
CA GLN A 120 -2.55 -20.33 4.79
C GLN A 120 -2.37 -19.39 3.62
N GLN A 121 -3.47 -18.97 2.97
CA GLN A 121 -3.44 -18.18 1.76
C GLN A 121 -4.26 -16.89 1.88
N PHE A 122 -3.82 -15.87 1.16
CA PHE A 122 -4.54 -14.65 0.85
C PHE A 122 -4.10 -14.17 -0.54
N SER A 123 -4.77 -13.17 -1.09
CA SER A 123 -4.30 -12.56 -2.33
C SER A 123 -4.08 -11.07 -2.16
N VAL A 124 -3.13 -10.53 -2.91
CA VAL A 124 -2.96 -9.09 -3.08
C VAL A 124 -3.39 -8.73 -4.47
N GLN A 125 -4.32 -7.79 -4.60
CA GLN A 125 -4.87 -7.33 -5.86
C GLN A 125 -4.43 -5.89 -6.11
N PHE A 126 -3.74 -5.67 -7.22
CA PHE A 126 -3.37 -4.35 -7.73
C PHE A 126 -4.25 -3.97 -8.90
N ARG A 127 -4.62 -2.69 -8.99
CA ARG A 127 -5.18 -2.03 -10.19
C ARG A 127 -4.36 -0.81 -10.50
N VAL A 128 -3.89 -0.71 -11.74
CA VAL A 128 -3.06 0.40 -12.21
C VAL A 128 -3.74 1.06 -13.39
N SER A 129 -4.25 2.27 -13.18
CA SER A 129 -4.79 3.16 -14.21
C SER A 129 -3.71 4.12 -14.71
N ASN A 130 -4.04 5.00 -15.65
CA ASN A 130 -3.08 5.97 -16.19
C ASN A 130 -2.64 7.06 -15.20
N ARG A 131 -3.22 7.10 -13.99
CA ARG A 131 -2.88 8.06 -12.94
C ARG A 131 -2.88 7.50 -11.53
N ASP A 132 -3.45 6.30 -11.34
CA ASP A 132 -3.66 5.75 -10.00
C ASP A 132 -3.13 4.32 -9.92
N VAL A 133 -2.46 4.03 -8.80
CA VAL A 133 -2.20 2.67 -8.33
C VAL A 133 -3.10 2.43 -7.14
N ALA A 134 -3.83 1.33 -7.17
CA ALA A 134 -4.63 0.90 -6.03
C ALA A 134 -4.32 -0.55 -5.70
N PHE A 135 -4.28 -0.88 -4.41
CA PHE A 135 -4.16 -2.26 -3.98
C PHE A 135 -5.02 -2.56 -2.76
N ARG A 136 -5.37 -3.84 -2.61
CA ARG A 136 -6.10 -4.37 -1.45
C ARG A 136 -5.75 -5.84 -1.24
N TYR A 137 -6.15 -6.36 -0.11
CA TYR A 137 -6.04 -7.79 0.21
C TYR A 137 -7.39 -8.48 0.05
N LEU A 138 -7.34 -9.67 -0.54
CA LEU A 138 -8.48 -10.58 -0.62
C LEU A 138 -8.23 -11.69 0.40
N LEU A 139 -9.11 -11.76 1.39
CA LEU A 139 -9.00 -12.70 2.51
C LEU A 139 -9.92 -13.87 2.26
N GLU A 140 -9.32 -15.05 2.13
CA GLU A 140 -10.02 -16.32 1.96
C GLU A 140 -10.34 -16.97 3.31
N ARG A 141 -11.27 -17.91 3.30
CA ARG A 141 -11.50 -18.76 4.45
C ARG A 141 -10.27 -19.64 4.69
N GLN A 142 -9.86 -19.76 5.93
CA GLN A 142 -8.72 -20.56 6.35
C GLN A 142 -9.18 -21.84 7.07
N GLY A 143 -8.24 -22.76 7.30
CA GLY A 143 -8.47 -24.01 8.02
C GLY A 143 -8.95 -25.15 7.12
N LYS A 144 -9.13 -26.32 7.73
CA LYS A 144 -9.63 -27.51 7.06
C LYS A 144 -11.07 -27.24 6.62
N ASP A 145 -11.36 -27.50 5.34
CA ASP A 145 -12.68 -27.30 4.74
C ASP A 145 -13.23 -25.86 4.81
N GLY A 146 -12.34 -24.83 5.03
CA GLY A 146 -12.74 -23.44 5.10
C GLY A 146 -13.57 -23.09 6.35
N ASP A 147 -13.28 -23.71 7.46
CA ASP A 147 -14.05 -23.55 8.71
C ASP A 147 -13.97 -22.16 9.32
N THR A 148 -12.88 -21.42 9.08
CA THR A 148 -12.73 -20.07 9.59
C THR A 148 -13.68 -19.11 8.85
N LYS A 149 -14.71 -18.64 9.53
CA LYS A 149 -15.77 -17.78 8.96
C LYS A 149 -15.53 -16.28 9.22
N ARG A 150 -14.70 -15.93 10.18
CA ARG A 150 -14.38 -14.56 10.58
C ARG A 150 -12.92 -14.45 10.99
N THR A 151 -12.34 -13.27 10.79
CA THR A 151 -11.02 -12.92 11.29
C THR A 151 -10.98 -11.48 11.76
N ARG A 152 -10.15 -11.18 12.75
CA ARG A 152 -9.76 -9.80 13.06
C ARG A 152 -8.44 -9.50 12.38
N VAL A 153 -8.32 -8.30 11.82
CA VAL A 153 -7.07 -7.78 11.31
C VAL A 153 -6.41 -7.01 12.44
N LEU A 154 -5.39 -7.60 13.03
CA LEU A 154 -4.67 -7.03 14.17
C LEU A 154 -3.74 -5.91 13.73
N ARG A 155 -3.18 -6.03 12.53
CA ARG A 155 -2.29 -5.04 11.94
C ARG A 155 -2.24 -5.17 10.42
N GLU A 156 -2.18 -4.05 9.73
CA GLU A 156 -1.86 -3.97 8.31
C GLU A 156 -0.42 -3.47 8.14
N LEU A 157 0.39 -4.18 7.36
CA LEU A 157 1.79 -3.87 7.13
C LEU A 157 2.00 -3.00 5.89
N SER A 158 0.92 -2.69 5.16
CA SER A 158 1.01 -1.83 3.98
C SER A 158 1.76 -0.55 4.30
N ALA A 159 2.84 -0.32 3.57
CA ALA A 159 3.69 0.84 3.75
C ALA A 159 3.85 1.62 2.43
N PHE A 160 4.28 2.86 2.56
CA PHE A 160 4.59 3.78 1.48
C PHE A 160 5.94 4.42 1.81
N ASN A 161 6.98 4.04 1.07
CA ASN A 161 8.35 4.48 1.30
C ASN A 161 8.82 5.43 0.17
N PRO A 162 8.49 6.74 0.21
CA PRO A 162 8.89 7.67 -0.82
C PRO A 162 10.41 7.78 -0.93
N VAL A 163 10.91 8.14 -2.10
CA VAL A 163 12.35 8.37 -2.30
C VAL A 163 12.87 9.53 -1.46
N GLY A 164 14.15 9.50 -1.16
CA GLY A 164 14.82 10.55 -0.36
C GLY A 164 14.64 11.95 -0.98
N GLY A 165 14.52 12.97 -0.12
CA GLY A 165 14.28 14.36 -0.53
C GLY A 165 12.82 14.69 -0.86
N THR A 166 11.90 13.73 -0.72
CA THR A 166 10.46 13.98 -0.83
C THR A 166 10.00 14.96 0.25
N LYS A 167 9.15 15.91 -0.14
CA LYS A 167 8.49 16.87 0.77
C LYS A 167 7.06 16.48 1.01
N THR A 168 6.54 16.83 2.18
CA THR A 168 5.22 16.43 2.65
C THR A 168 4.29 17.62 2.87
N PHE A 169 3.00 17.39 2.62
CA PHE A 169 1.90 18.33 2.86
C PHE A 169 0.80 17.55 3.59
N LEU A 170 0.93 17.42 4.90
CA LEU A 170 0.19 16.46 5.71
C LEU A 170 -0.61 17.13 6.82
N CYS A 171 -1.81 16.59 7.09
CA CYS A 171 -2.61 16.95 8.25
C CYS A 171 -2.28 15.97 9.40
N PRO A 172 -1.79 16.44 10.56
CA PRO A 172 -1.50 15.54 11.66
C PRO A 172 -2.77 14.90 12.22
N GLN A 173 -2.69 13.59 12.49
CA GLN A 173 -3.74 12.88 13.23
C GLN A 173 -3.76 13.35 14.68
N ILE A 174 -4.95 13.59 15.19
CA ILE A 174 -5.15 13.97 16.59
C ILE A 174 -5.68 12.80 17.42
N GLY A 175 -5.39 12.83 18.72
CA GLY A 175 -6.00 11.90 19.66
C GLY A 175 -7.39 12.35 20.11
N PRO A 176 -8.18 11.43 20.63
CA PRO A 176 -9.56 11.72 21.07
C PRO A 176 -9.64 12.74 22.20
N GLU A 177 -8.52 12.97 22.90
CA GLU A 177 -8.47 13.91 24.05
C GLU A 177 -7.75 15.22 23.72
N THR A 178 -7.07 15.30 22.58
CA THR A 178 -6.18 16.41 22.22
C THR A 178 -6.70 17.24 21.05
N GLY A 179 -7.78 16.85 20.41
CA GLY A 179 -8.33 17.52 19.26
C GLY A 179 -9.04 18.83 19.59
N TRP A 180 -9.29 19.60 18.54
CA TRP A 180 -10.02 20.86 18.63
C TRP A 180 -11.36 20.67 19.34
N GLU A 181 -11.57 21.45 20.40
CA GLU A 181 -12.74 21.39 21.29
C GLU A 181 -13.08 20.00 21.85
N GLN A 182 -12.12 19.06 21.84
CA GLN A 182 -12.34 17.69 22.29
C GLN A 182 -13.45 16.96 21.52
N THR A 183 -13.78 17.43 20.33
CA THR A 183 -14.67 16.72 19.43
C THR A 183 -13.97 15.48 18.88
N LYS A 184 -14.59 14.34 19.02
CA LYS A 184 -13.95 13.04 18.81
C LYS A 184 -14.60 12.27 17.65
N PRO A 185 -13.83 11.89 16.65
CA PRO A 185 -12.51 12.41 16.28
C PRO A 185 -12.65 13.76 15.58
N SER A 186 -11.81 14.73 15.90
CA SER A 186 -11.61 15.90 15.06
C SER A 186 -10.41 15.67 14.16
N TYR A 187 -10.56 15.87 12.86
CA TYR A 187 -9.48 15.79 11.86
C TYR A 187 -9.14 17.19 11.32
N GLU A 188 -9.58 18.23 11.99
CA GLU A 188 -9.42 19.62 11.58
C GLU A 188 -8.18 20.22 12.25
N GLU A 189 -7.02 19.94 11.70
CA GLU A 189 -5.75 20.50 12.17
C GLU A 189 -5.04 21.26 11.05
N ARG A 190 -4.04 22.05 11.42
CA ARG A 190 -3.22 22.77 10.44
C ARG A 190 -2.37 21.80 9.65
N TYR A 191 -2.47 21.88 8.33
CA TYR A 191 -1.56 21.17 7.45
C TYR A 191 -0.12 21.61 7.67
N LEU A 192 0.78 20.67 7.83
CA LEU A 192 2.21 20.88 7.79
C LEU A 192 2.65 20.91 6.32
N LEU A 193 3.10 22.08 5.87
CA LEU A 193 3.40 22.31 4.47
C LEU A 193 4.91 22.23 4.22
N ASP A 194 5.29 21.52 3.15
CA ASP A 194 6.67 21.46 2.62
C ASP A 194 7.70 20.94 3.63
N GLN A 195 7.30 20.00 4.48
CA GLN A 195 8.17 19.41 5.49
C GLN A 195 9.02 18.27 4.95
N GLU A 196 10.11 17.96 5.63
CA GLU A 196 10.86 16.72 5.42
C GLU A 196 10.07 15.50 5.94
N MET A 197 10.29 14.33 5.34
CA MET A 197 9.59 13.11 5.73
C MET A 197 9.87 12.65 7.16
N ASN A 198 11.06 12.93 7.68
CA ASN A 198 11.49 12.51 9.02
C ASN A 198 10.98 13.41 10.16
N VAL A 199 10.17 14.41 9.86
CA VAL A 199 9.50 15.23 10.88
C VAL A 199 8.39 14.39 11.51
N ARG A 200 8.42 14.28 12.83
CA ARG A 200 7.37 13.60 13.60
C ARG A 200 6.09 14.43 13.54
N SER A 201 4.95 13.76 13.44
CA SER A 201 3.65 14.44 13.51
C SER A 201 3.46 15.16 14.84
N GLN A 202 2.68 16.23 14.84
CA GLN A 202 2.52 17.14 15.98
C GLN A 202 2.13 16.41 17.29
N PHE A 203 1.30 15.39 17.20
CA PHE A 203 0.83 14.62 18.36
C PHE A 203 1.48 13.23 18.43
N GLY A 204 2.37 12.88 17.51
CA GLY A 204 3.02 11.57 17.45
C GLY A 204 2.08 10.42 17.06
N LEU A 205 0.96 10.75 16.40
CA LEU A 205 -0.09 9.81 16.02
C LEU A 205 -0.18 9.58 14.52
N GLY A 206 0.74 10.17 13.75
CA GLY A 206 0.75 10.07 12.29
C GLY A 206 -0.14 11.12 11.62
N TYR A 207 -0.70 10.79 10.43
CA TYR A 207 -1.31 11.75 9.53
C TYR A 207 -2.62 11.24 8.92
N THR A 208 -3.64 12.10 8.96
CA THR A 208 -4.98 11.83 8.38
C THR A 208 -4.94 11.82 6.85
N PHE A 209 -5.65 10.90 6.22
CA PHE A 209 -5.86 10.90 4.78
C PHE A 209 -6.76 12.06 4.31
N PRO A 210 -6.52 12.58 3.08
CA PRO A 210 -5.49 12.22 2.13
C PRO A 210 -4.13 12.86 2.44
N CYS A 211 -3.02 12.20 2.07
CA CYS A 211 -1.66 12.62 2.31
C CYS A 211 -0.95 12.95 1.00
N LEU A 212 -0.51 14.21 0.85
CA LEU A 212 0.13 14.70 -0.37
C LEU A 212 1.65 14.80 -0.20
N PHE A 213 2.37 14.36 -1.23
CA PHE A 213 3.83 14.33 -1.29
C PHE A 213 4.33 14.99 -2.58
N ARG A 214 5.43 15.73 -2.49
CA ARG A 214 6.18 16.23 -3.62
C ARG A 214 7.50 15.47 -3.73
N VAL A 215 7.62 14.66 -4.78
CA VAL A 215 8.75 13.77 -5.03
C VAL A 215 9.75 14.44 -5.97
N PRO A 216 11.05 14.54 -5.62
CA PRO A 216 12.04 15.11 -6.50
C PRO A 216 12.33 14.19 -7.68
N SER A 217 12.49 14.75 -8.88
CA SER A 217 13.04 14.00 -10.02
C SER A 217 14.55 13.88 -9.87
N SER A 218 15.05 12.83 -9.23
CA SER A 218 16.48 12.65 -8.98
C SER A 218 17.27 12.10 -10.18
N LEU A 219 16.63 11.81 -11.30
CA LEU A 219 17.21 10.95 -12.33
C LEU A 219 18.21 11.62 -13.29
N ASN A 220 18.49 12.94 -13.22
CA ASN A 220 19.65 13.48 -13.92
C ASN A 220 20.00 14.89 -13.43
N ALA A 221 21.08 15.01 -12.70
CA ALA A 221 21.72 16.28 -12.35
C ALA A 221 22.16 17.11 -13.59
N GLN A 222 21.96 16.62 -14.80
CA GLN A 222 22.31 17.28 -16.07
C GLN A 222 21.12 17.89 -16.82
N ARG A 223 19.87 17.63 -16.41
CA ARG A 223 18.71 18.36 -16.91
C ARG A 223 18.24 19.34 -15.85
N SER A 224 18.57 20.60 -16.04
CA SER A 224 18.33 21.74 -15.15
C SER A 224 16.87 22.20 -15.04
N THR A 225 15.91 21.34 -15.23
CA THR A 225 14.51 21.59 -14.89
C THR A 225 14.14 20.68 -13.73
N LEU A 226 14.03 21.26 -12.53
CA LEU A 226 13.49 20.63 -11.34
C LEU A 226 12.02 20.26 -11.58
N ASN A 227 11.78 19.18 -12.30
CA ASN A 227 10.44 18.64 -12.41
C ASN A 227 10.13 17.93 -11.10
N ASN A 228 9.21 18.48 -10.34
CA ASN A 228 8.64 17.79 -9.19
C ASN A 228 7.55 16.86 -9.69
N TYR A 229 7.50 15.67 -9.11
CA TYR A 229 6.38 14.77 -9.24
C TYR A 229 5.51 14.88 -7.98
N TRP A 230 4.26 14.52 -8.12
CA TRP A 230 3.28 14.59 -7.03
C TRP A 230 2.66 13.23 -6.81
N MET A 231 2.43 12.93 -5.56
CA MET A 231 1.82 11.67 -5.14
C MET A 231 0.83 11.94 -4.01
N LEU A 232 -0.42 11.49 -4.18
CA LEU A 232 -1.46 11.55 -3.17
C LEU A 232 -1.77 10.13 -2.69
N ILE A 233 -1.62 9.89 -1.41
CA ILE A 233 -1.96 8.62 -0.78
C ILE A 233 -3.27 8.76 -0.03
N SER A 234 -4.18 7.81 -0.23
CA SER A 234 -5.48 7.78 0.44
C SER A 234 -6.04 6.35 0.49
N GLU A 235 -7.29 6.23 0.88
CA GLU A 235 -8.03 4.97 0.88
C GLU A 235 -9.45 5.16 0.35
N THR A 236 -10.07 4.05 -0.07
CA THR A 236 -11.50 4.01 -0.43
C THR A 236 -12.07 2.62 -0.22
N GLY A 237 -13.40 2.52 -0.12
CA GLY A 237 -14.08 1.24 0.07
C GLY A 237 -14.10 0.77 1.52
N VAL A 238 -14.01 1.68 2.48
CA VAL A 238 -14.25 1.39 3.90
C VAL A 238 -15.68 0.92 4.08
N THR A 239 -15.87 -0.13 4.84
CA THR A 239 -17.17 -0.77 5.10
C THR A 239 -17.46 -0.81 6.60
N SER A 240 -18.67 -1.24 6.98
CA SER A 240 -19.03 -1.44 8.40
C SER A 240 -18.19 -2.53 9.09
N GLN A 241 -17.41 -3.33 8.36
CA GLN A 241 -16.54 -4.38 8.90
C GLN A 241 -15.06 -4.00 8.95
N TYR A 242 -14.72 -2.82 8.39
CA TYR A 242 -13.33 -2.36 8.36
C TYR A 242 -13.26 -0.87 8.71
N CYS A 243 -12.39 -0.50 9.62
CA CYS A 243 -12.24 0.89 10.03
C CYS A 243 -11.61 1.74 8.92
N GLY A 244 -11.86 3.06 8.95
CA GLY A 244 -10.98 4.02 8.31
C GLY A 244 -9.59 3.95 8.92
N SER A 245 -8.56 4.27 8.14
CA SER A 245 -7.18 4.24 8.58
C SER A 245 -6.50 5.59 8.35
N HIS A 246 -5.27 5.72 8.80
CA HIS A 246 -4.42 6.88 8.59
C HIS A 246 -2.97 6.43 8.35
N LEU A 247 -2.05 7.34 8.05
CA LEU A 247 -0.63 7.03 7.97
C LEU A 247 0.04 7.15 9.35
N SER A 248 0.95 6.23 9.65
CA SER A 248 1.87 6.36 10.80
C SER A 248 2.81 7.56 10.65
N ASP A 249 3.59 7.86 11.67
CA ASP A 249 4.83 8.62 11.51
C ASP A 249 5.82 7.87 10.60
N TYR A 250 6.75 8.59 9.99
CA TYR A 250 7.78 8.03 9.13
C TYR A 250 8.78 7.18 9.92
N THR A 251 9.08 6.02 9.38
CA THR A 251 10.15 5.14 9.87
C THR A 251 11.25 5.03 8.82
N ALA A 252 12.49 5.32 9.20
CA ALA A 252 13.62 5.29 8.28
C ALA A 252 13.78 3.91 7.63
N GLY A 253 13.83 3.87 6.29
CA GLY A 253 13.95 2.65 5.49
C GLY A 253 12.65 1.86 5.29
N GLU A 254 11.57 2.20 6.02
CA GLU A 254 10.26 1.55 5.89
C GLU A 254 9.18 2.50 5.33
N GLY A 255 9.37 3.83 5.52
CA GLY A 255 8.40 4.84 5.10
C GLY A 255 7.26 5.04 6.09
N TYR A 256 6.10 5.39 5.58
CA TYR A 256 4.84 5.52 6.31
C TYR A 256 4.05 4.22 6.18
N SER A 257 3.48 3.72 7.26
CA SER A 257 2.61 2.53 7.23
C SER A 257 1.17 2.87 7.52
N ILE A 258 0.26 1.98 7.14
CA ILE A 258 -1.13 2.05 7.56
C ILE A 258 -1.21 1.89 9.08
N ALA A 259 -1.94 2.79 9.71
CA ALA A 259 -2.29 2.74 11.12
C ALA A 259 -3.81 2.72 11.31
N PHE A 260 -4.29 1.94 12.27
CA PHE A 260 -5.68 1.89 12.66
C PHE A 260 -6.01 3.00 13.66
N PRO A 261 -7.29 3.31 13.87
CA PRO A 261 -7.72 4.28 14.87
C PRO A 261 -7.11 4.02 16.25
N HIS A 262 -6.93 5.06 17.03
CA HIS A 262 -6.40 4.94 18.38
C HIS A 262 -7.46 4.41 19.35
N GLU A 263 -7.02 3.68 20.36
CA GLU A 263 -7.86 3.39 21.52
C GLU A 263 -8.40 4.71 22.11
N GLY A 264 -9.67 4.75 22.40
CA GLY A 264 -10.35 5.96 22.88
C GLY A 264 -11.08 6.74 21.78
N GLU A 265 -10.80 6.54 20.51
CA GLU A 265 -11.67 7.04 19.45
C GLU A 265 -13.10 6.46 19.58
N ASN A 266 -14.09 7.19 19.09
CA ASN A 266 -15.52 6.85 19.29
C ASN A 266 -15.88 6.62 20.77
N ASN A 267 -15.33 7.46 21.67
CA ASN A 267 -15.52 7.36 23.12
C ASN A 267 -15.11 6.00 23.72
N ALA A 268 -14.07 5.39 23.19
CA ALA A 268 -13.58 4.06 23.53
C ALA A 268 -14.64 2.94 23.40
N THR A 269 -15.59 3.13 22.49
CA THR A 269 -16.65 2.15 22.24
C THR A 269 -16.24 1.21 21.12
N GLY A 270 -16.04 -0.07 21.45
CA GLY A 270 -15.68 -1.11 20.50
C GLY A 270 -14.17 -1.29 20.31
N SER A 271 -13.80 -2.18 19.39
CA SER A 271 -12.41 -2.46 19.04
C SER A 271 -12.00 -1.62 17.84
N VAL A 272 -10.79 -1.12 17.85
CA VAL A 272 -10.16 -0.45 16.68
C VAL A 272 -9.70 -1.43 15.62
N GLU A 273 -9.61 -2.72 15.93
CA GLU A 273 -9.22 -3.78 15.01
C GLU A 273 -10.42 -4.19 14.14
N PRO A 274 -10.29 -4.12 12.79
CA PRO A 274 -11.34 -4.59 11.90
C PRO A 274 -11.69 -6.07 12.11
N SER A 275 -12.98 -6.39 12.07
CA SER A 275 -13.47 -7.77 12.18
C SER A 275 -14.32 -8.11 10.97
N VAL A 276 -13.77 -8.92 10.08
CA VAL A 276 -14.37 -9.23 8.78
C VAL A 276 -14.89 -10.65 8.68
N THR A 277 -16.02 -10.81 8.01
CA THR A 277 -16.57 -12.13 7.63
C THR A 277 -15.88 -12.60 6.36
N LEU A 278 -15.40 -13.84 6.37
CA LEU A 278 -14.65 -14.43 5.25
C LEU A 278 -15.57 -15.19 4.28
N PRO A 279 -15.32 -15.15 2.95
CA PRO A 279 -14.25 -14.37 2.30
C PRO A 279 -14.56 -12.87 2.32
N SER A 280 -13.52 -12.03 2.28
CA SER A 280 -13.66 -10.57 2.32
C SER A 280 -12.52 -9.87 1.58
N ALA A 281 -12.70 -8.58 1.30
CA ALA A 281 -11.63 -7.71 0.83
C ALA A 281 -11.42 -6.57 1.83
N THR A 282 -10.17 -6.14 1.98
CA THR A 282 -9.87 -4.90 2.72
C THR A 282 -10.28 -3.68 1.89
N PRO A 283 -10.35 -2.47 2.48
CA PRO A 283 -10.39 -1.24 1.70
C PRO A 283 -9.22 -1.15 0.72
N TRP A 284 -9.42 -0.39 -0.35
CA TRP A 284 -8.35 -0.08 -1.28
C TRP A 284 -7.42 0.97 -0.69
N ARG A 285 -6.13 0.75 -0.80
CA ARG A 285 -5.08 1.75 -0.62
C ARG A 285 -4.79 2.36 -1.97
N THR A 286 -4.82 3.70 -2.08
CA THR A 286 -4.74 4.40 -3.36
C THR A 286 -3.55 5.34 -3.40
N ILE A 287 -2.89 5.40 -4.54
CA ILE A 287 -1.75 6.26 -4.82
C ILE A 287 -2.01 6.93 -6.15
N THR A 288 -2.39 8.20 -6.14
CA THR A 288 -2.54 9.01 -7.36
C THR A 288 -1.23 9.72 -7.65
N MET A 289 -0.74 9.62 -8.87
CA MET A 289 0.57 10.17 -9.26
C MET A 289 0.48 11.08 -10.48
N GLY A 290 1.34 12.10 -10.52
CA GLY A 290 1.46 13.01 -11.66
C GLY A 290 2.73 13.82 -11.69
N SER A 291 3.14 14.24 -12.89
CA SER A 291 4.22 15.22 -13.07
C SER A 291 3.75 16.66 -12.80
N THR A 292 2.48 16.84 -12.51
CA THR A 292 1.82 18.09 -12.07
C THR A 292 0.75 17.75 -11.04
N LEU A 293 0.12 18.76 -10.44
CA LEU A 293 -1.03 18.55 -9.53
C LEU A 293 -2.34 18.22 -10.27
N ALA A 294 -2.42 18.35 -11.61
CA ALA A 294 -3.65 18.11 -12.35
C ALA A 294 -4.21 16.68 -12.12
N PRO A 295 -3.44 15.58 -12.24
CA PRO A 295 -3.94 14.25 -11.93
C PRO A 295 -4.48 14.10 -10.50
N ILE A 296 -3.86 14.80 -9.52
CA ILE A 296 -4.29 14.79 -8.12
C ILE A 296 -5.67 15.43 -7.96
N VAL A 297 -5.90 16.56 -8.64
CA VAL A 297 -7.19 17.28 -8.59
C VAL A 297 -8.28 16.53 -9.37
N GLU A 298 -7.92 15.92 -10.48
CA GLU A 298 -8.85 15.29 -11.43
C GLU A 298 -9.17 13.83 -11.11
N THR A 299 -8.41 13.15 -10.24
CA THR A 299 -8.60 11.72 -9.99
C THR A 299 -10.03 11.38 -9.61
N THR A 300 -10.53 10.30 -10.15
CA THR A 300 -11.82 9.69 -9.86
C THR A 300 -11.69 8.36 -9.14
N VAL A 301 -10.49 8.04 -8.63
CA VAL A 301 -10.10 6.73 -8.11
C VAL A 301 -11.10 6.11 -7.13
N ALA A 302 -11.73 6.92 -6.28
CA ALA A 302 -12.73 6.41 -5.33
C ALA A 302 -13.97 5.83 -6.05
N TYR A 303 -14.39 6.45 -7.15
CA TYR A 303 -15.53 5.99 -7.95
C TYR A 303 -15.14 4.88 -8.94
N ASP A 304 -13.88 4.88 -9.39
CA ASP A 304 -13.35 3.85 -10.28
C ASP A 304 -13.27 2.48 -9.60
N LEU A 305 -13.07 2.48 -8.28
CA LEU A 305 -12.82 1.28 -7.48
C LEU A 305 -14.04 0.79 -6.70
N VAL A 306 -14.99 1.69 -6.39
CA VAL A 306 -16.11 1.39 -5.49
C VAL A 306 -17.42 1.90 -6.10
N SER A 307 -18.38 1.01 -6.22
CA SER A 307 -19.73 1.39 -6.64
C SER A 307 -20.41 2.25 -5.59
N PRO A 308 -21.20 3.25 -5.98
CA PRO A 308 -21.98 4.08 -5.06
C PRO A 308 -22.90 3.24 -4.17
N LEU A 309 -22.90 3.52 -2.87
CA LEU A 309 -23.77 2.83 -1.90
C LEU A 309 -25.23 3.29 -1.98
N TYR A 310 -25.50 4.42 -2.62
CA TYR A 310 -26.84 4.94 -2.78
C TYR A 310 -27.07 5.50 -4.19
N GLN A 311 -28.33 5.54 -4.60
CA GLN A 311 -28.73 6.15 -5.88
C GLN A 311 -29.44 7.48 -5.60
N PRO A 312 -28.88 8.62 -6.04
CA PRO A 312 -29.47 9.94 -5.77
C PRO A 312 -30.91 10.07 -6.27
N SER A 313 -31.27 9.38 -7.35
CA SER A 313 -32.63 9.35 -7.88
C SER A 313 -33.66 8.68 -6.94
N ILE A 314 -33.19 7.80 -6.07
CA ILE A 314 -34.02 7.13 -5.05
C ILE A 314 -34.05 7.93 -3.75
N ALA A 315 -32.93 8.57 -3.40
CA ALA A 315 -32.81 9.38 -2.19
C ALA A 315 -33.56 10.72 -2.25
N TYR A 316 -33.93 11.19 -3.45
CA TYR A 316 -34.65 12.43 -3.63
C TYR A 316 -36.16 12.18 -3.83
N LYS A 317 -36.96 12.41 -2.80
CA LYS A 317 -38.40 12.30 -2.85
C LYS A 317 -39.06 13.64 -2.47
N GLY A 318 -39.99 14.10 -3.34
CA GLY A 318 -40.88 15.25 -3.03
C GLY A 318 -40.14 16.55 -2.76
N GLY A 319 -39.03 16.84 -3.45
CA GLY A 319 -38.25 18.06 -3.28
C GLY A 319 -37.35 18.07 -2.04
N ARG A 320 -37.17 16.95 -1.37
CA ARG A 320 -36.29 16.79 -0.19
C ARG A 320 -35.38 15.60 -0.35
N TYR A 321 -34.12 15.76 0.09
CA TYR A 321 -33.22 14.63 0.29
C TYR A 321 -33.65 13.87 1.55
N THR A 322 -33.86 12.58 1.42
CA THR A 322 -34.08 11.69 2.55
C THR A 322 -32.77 11.00 2.86
N TRP A 323 -32.25 11.23 4.03
CA TRP A 323 -31.15 10.49 4.59
C TRP A 323 -31.73 9.22 5.22
N SER A 324 -31.32 8.07 4.74
CA SER A 324 -31.65 6.78 5.36
C SER A 324 -30.41 6.18 5.99
#